data_dafaf097548e9efd13d5b872fee59c6e
#
_entry.id   dafaf097548e9efd13d5b872fee59c6e
#
_cell.length_a   1.000
_cell.length_b   1.000
_cell.length_c   1.000
_cell.angle_alpha   90.00
_cell.angle_beta   90.00
_cell.angle_gamma   90.00
#
_symmetry.space_group_name_H-M   'P 1'
#
loop_
_entity.id
_entity.type
_entity.pdbx_description
1 polymer ?
#
loop_
_entity_poly.entity_id
_entity_poly.type
_entity_poly.pdbx_seq_one_letter_code
_entity_poly.pdbx_strand_id
1 'polypeptide(L)'
;MYYSSGTMEAFARPRKPEGVENKTAWFVGAGLASMASAAFMIRDGQMDGSKITILERLKLPGGALDGIDEPKKGFVIRGGREVDDHYECLCDLYRSIPSIEVEGASVLDEFYWLNKDDPNFSLQRATVEQGQDAGTGTLFTLSKQAQKELTGLFLATRESLENKRINEVFGEEFFASNFWMYWRTMFAFEEWHSALEMKLYVHRFVHHIGGMPDFANVRFFKYNQYESMVLPLYRWLLDQGVTFQFDTEVTDIDFAITADRKQATAIHWIREGVVGGVELGENDLVLATIGSLTENSDNGDQHTAAKLDEGPAPAWDLWRRLAAKDPSFGHPDVFGAHIQESKSL
;
A
#
# COMPACT_ATOMS: atom_id res chain seq x y z
N MET A 1 8.30 -6.98 -18.48
CA MET A 1 7.08 -7.12 -19.31
C MET A 1 6.10 -7.95 -18.52
N TYR A 2 4.94 -7.41 -18.21
CA TYR A 2 3.91 -8.16 -17.51
C TYR A 2 3.25 -9.14 -18.45
N TYR A 3 3.41 -10.40 -18.19
CA TYR A 3 2.61 -11.43 -18.82
C TYR A 3 1.48 -11.75 -17.88
N SER A 4 0.31 -11.24 -18.18
CA SER A 4 -0.87 -11.77 -17.53
C SER A 4 -0.90 -13.27 -17.81
N SER A 5 -0.77 -14.05 -16.78
CA SER A 5 -1.13 -15.47 -16.83
C SER A 5 -2.65 -15.64 -16.93
N GLY A 6 -3.38 -14.59 -17.25
CA GLY A 6 -4.84 -14.47 -17.26
C GLY A 6 -5.57 -15.39 -18.24
N THR A 7 -5.12 -16.61 -18.36
CA THR A 7 -5.87 -17.70 -18.97
C THR A 7 -6.61 -18.47 -17.88
N MET A 8 -7.79 -18.93 -18.18
CA MET A 8 -8.59 -19.78 -17.28
C MET A 8 -7.76 -20.98 -16.75
N GLU A 9 -6.88 -21.53 -17.57
CA GLU A 9 -6.05 -22.68 -17.19
C GLU A 9 -5.04 -22.32 -16.08
N ALA A 10 -4.45 -21.12 -16.11
CA ALA A 10 -3.52 -20.68 -15.08
C ALA A 10 -4.21 -20.52 -13.70
N PHE A 11 -5.46 -20.06 -13.69
CA PHE A 11 -6.25 -19.98 -12.46
C PHE A 11 -6.78 -21.34 -11.98
N ALA A 12 -7.26 -22.16 -12.92
CA ALA A 12 -7.89 -23.43 -12.57
C ALA A 12 -6.86 -24.54 -12.26
N ARG A 13 -5.69 -24.47 -12.89
CA ARG A 13 -4.66 -25.51 -12.81
C ARG A 13 -3.26 -24.87 -12.88
N PRO A 14 -2.82 -24.14 -11.86
CA PRO A 14 -1.48 -23.56 -11.83
C PRO A 14 -0.44 -24.67 -11.98
N ARG A 15 0.52 -24.46 -12.87
CA ARG A 15 1.60 -25.43 -13.11
C ARG A 15 2.81 -25.02 -12.30
N LYS A 16 3.43 -26.00 -11.64
CA LYS A 16 4.70 -25.80 -10.95
C LYS A 16 5.76 -25.33 -11.95
N PRO A 17 6.40 -24.16 -11.74
CA PRO A 17 7.49 -23.73 -12.62
C PRO A 17 8.67 -24.70 -12.54
N GLU A 18 9.33 -24.92 -13.67
CA GLU A 18 10.53 -25.76 -13.73
C GLU A 18 11.63 -25.16 -12.84
N GLY A 19 12.26 -26.01 -12.03
CA GLY A 19 13.37 -25.63 -11.18
C GLY A 19 13.01 -24.81 -9.94
N VAL A 20 11.72 -24.59 -9.63
CA VAL A 20 11.31 -23.83 -8.44
C VAL A 20 11.78 -24.49 -7.14
N GLU A 21 11.94 -25.81 -7.12
CA GLU A 21 12.49 -26.55 -5.98
C GLU A 21 13.95 -26.20 -5.65
N ASN A 22 14.68 -25.59 -6.60
CA ASN A 22 16.07 -25.15 -6.39
C ASN A 22 16.18 -23.67 -6.02
N LYS A 23 15.06 -22.94 -6.00
CA LYS A 23 15.04 -21.50 -5.71
C LYS A 23 14.82 -21.23 -4.23
N THR A 24 15.42 -20.14 -3.75
CA THR A 24 15.08 -19.49 -2.49
C THR A 24 14.58 -18.07 -2.75
N ALA A 25 13.86 -17.49 -1.82
CA ALA A 25 13.38 -16.13 -1.95
C ALA A 25 13.64 -15.33 -0.67
N TRP A 26 14.22 -14.16 -0.85
CA TRP A 26 14.52 -13.19 0.19
C TRP A 26 13.69 -11.94 -0.03
N PHE A 27 12.93 -11.57 0.98
CA PHE A 27 12.12 -10.35 0.95
C PHE A 27 12.72 -9.31 1.90
N VAL A 28 12.78 -8.06 1.44
CA VAL A 28 13.18 -6.91 2.24
C VAL A 28 11.95 -6.08 2.54
N GLY A 29 11.55 -6.10 3.80
CA GLY A 29 10.30 -5.54 4.31
C GLY A 29 9.18 -6.58 4.41
N ALA A 30 8.45 -6.59 5.52
CA ALA A 30 7.29 -7.46 5.77
C ALA A 30 5.95 -6.73 5.60
N GLY A 31 5.86 -5.79 4.67
CA GLY A 31 4.61 -5.16 4.29
C GLY A 31 3.68 -6.10 3.51
N LEU A 32 2.45 -5.67 3.25
CA LEU A 32 1.45 -6.47 2.55
C LEU A 32 1.96 -7.00 1.20
N ALA A 33 2.71 -6.18 0.45
CA ALA A 33 3.23 -6.57 -0.86
C ALA A 33 4.19 -7.77 -0.78
N SER A 34 5.12 -7.78 0.17
CA SER A 34 6.03 -8.92 0.40
C SER A 34 5.28 -10.16 0.84
N MET A 35 4.40 -10.03 1.83
CA MET A 35 3.64 -11.16 2.35
C MET A 35 2.70 -11.75 1.29
N ALA A 36 2.02 -10.92 0.51
CA ALA A 36 1.19 -11.35 -0.61
C ALA A 36 2.03 -12.06 -1.69
N SER A 37 3.20 -11.50 -2.03
CA SER A 37 4.10 -12.13 -3.00
C SER A 37 4.58 -13.50 -2.52
N ALA A 38 4.94 -13.64 -1.25
CA ALA A 38 5.30 -14.92 -0.65
C ALA A 38 4.12 -15.92 -0.73
N ALA A 39 2.90 -15.46 -0.43
CA ALA A 39 1.71 -16.30 -0.52
C ALA A 39 1.44 -16.77 -1.96
N PHE A 40 1.58 -15.89 -2.95
CA PHE A 40 1.44 -16.28 -4.36
C PHE A 40 2.57 -17.21 -4.83
N MET A 41 3.80 -17.01 -4.37
CA MET A 41 4.90 -17.94 -4.67
C MET A 41 4.61 -19.35 -4.14
N ILE A 42 4.03 -19.46 -2.94
CA ILE A 42 3.67 -20.75 -2.35
C ILE A 42 2.43 -21.34 -3.05
N ARG A 43 1.34 -20.58 -3.14
CA ARG A 43 0.06 -21.06 -3.64
C ARG A 43 0.08 -21.38 -5.14
N ASP A 44 0.58 -20.43 -5.92
CA ASP A 44 0.51 -20.49 -7.38
C ASP A 44 1.84 -20.94 -8.01
N GLY A 45 2.96 -20.46 -7.46
CA GLY A 45 4.30 -20.86 -7.86
C GLY A 45 4.74 -22.22 -7.32
N GLN A 46 4.01 -22.79 -6.37
CA GLN A 46 4.31 -24.07 -5.72
C GLN A 46 5.74 -24.14 -5.16
N MET A 47 6.21 -23.00 -4.67
CA MET A 47 7.48 -22.88 -3.97
C MET A 47 7.33 -23.39 -2.53
N ASP A 48 8.32 -24.08 -2.03
CA ASP A 48 8.36 -24.50 -0.62
C ASP A 48 8.53 -23.27 0.28
N GLY A 49 7.57 -23.04 1.20
CA GLY A 49 7.60 -21.89 2.10
C GLY A 49 8.83 -21.85 3.00
N SER A 50 9.42 -23.01 3.33
CA SER A 50 10.68 -23.08 4.11
C SER A 50 11.89 -22.46 3.40
N LYS A 51 11.77 -22.19 2.09
CA LYS A 51 12.78 -21.52 1.28
C LYS A 51 12.56 -20.02 1.14
N ILE A 52 11.57 -19.47 1.85
CA ILE A 52 11.25 -18.07 1.84
C ILE A 52 11.65 -17.43 3.16
N THR A 53 12.44 -16.35 3.09
CA THR A 53 12.82 -15.55 4.25
C THR A 53 12.40 -14.10 4.05
N ILE A 54 11.74 -13.52 5.03
CA ILE A 54 11.30 -12.12 5.04
C ILE A 54 12.07 -11.40 6.15
N LEU A 55 12.82 -10.36 5.77
CA LEU A 55 13.61 -9.50 6.64
C LEU A 55 12.81 -8.25 6.97
N GLU A 56 12.57 -7.97 8.23
CA GLU A 56 11.78 -6.82 8.67
C GLU A 56 12.53 -6.03 9.76
N ARG A 57 12.62 -4.72 9.57
CA ARG A 57 13.29 -3.83 10.52
C ARG A 57 12.52 -3.70 11.84
N LEU A 58 11.19 -3.72 11.78
CA LEU A 58 10.34 -3.62 12.96
C LEU A 58 10.18 -4.98 13.65
N LYS A 59 9.51 -4.97 14.81
CA LYS A 59 9.22 -6.19 15.61
C LYS A 59 7.94 -6.91 15.18
N LEU A 60 7.22 -6.36 14.22
CA LEU A 60 5.95 -6.88 13.74
C LEU A 60 5.83 -6.68 12.23
N PRO A 61 5.10 -7.56 11.52
CA PRO A 61 4.84 -7.41 10.10
C PRO A 61 3.72 -6.39 9.86
N GLY A 62 3.55 -6.00 8.59
CA GLY A 62 2.41 -5.21 8.13
C GLY A 62 2.80 -3.91 7.44
N GLY A 63 3.99 -3.38 7.69
CA GLY A 63 4.42 -2.11 7.11
C GLY A 63 3.45 -0.99 7.49
N ALA A 64 2.86 -0.31 6.50
CA ALA A 64 1.88 0.75 6.72
C ALA A 64 0.53 0.26 7.31
N LEU A 65 0.29 -1.04 7.33
CA LEU A 65 -0.91 -1.67 7.88
C LEU A 65 -0.69 -2.26 9.27
N ASP A 66 0.42 -1.96 9.91
CA ASP A 66 0.69 -2.44 11.26
C ASP A 66 -0.28 -1.84 12.29
N GLY A 67 -0.40 -2.52 13.41
CA GLY A 67 -1.19 -2.09 14.55
C GLY A 67 -0.53 -2.55 15.84
N ILE A 68 -0.62 -1.71 16.87
CA ILE A 68 0.03 -1.95 18.15
C ILE A 68 -1.02 -1.84 19.27
N ASP A 69 -1.05 -2.83 20.13
CA ASP A 69 -1.66 -2.72 21.46
C ASP A 69 -0.54 -2.32 22.45
N GLU A 70 -0.45 -1.03 22.73
CA GLU A 70 0.54 -0.48 23.64
C GLU A 70 -0.15 -0.09 24.96
N PRO A 71 0.07 -0.81 26.05
CA PRO A 71 -0.66 -0.58 27.31
C PRO A 71 -0.60 0.85 27.85
N LYS A 72 0.44 1.60 27.50
CA LYS A 72 0.61 3.00 27.94
C LYS A 72 0.01 4.02 26.96
N LYS A 73 -0.12 3.67 25.69
CA LYS A 73 -0.57 4.55 24.60
C LYS A 73 -1.97 4.18 24.11
N GLY A 74 -2.44 2.97 24.40
CA GLY A 74 -3.66 2.39 23.85
C GLY A 74 -3.42 1.73 22.51
N PHE A 75 -4.49 1.53 21.74
CA PHE A 75 -4.40 0.96 20.40
C PHE A 75 -3.92 2.01 19.41
N VAL A 76 -2.85 1.69 18.70
CA VAL A 76 -2.29 2.55 17.64
C VAL A 76 -2.42 1.81 16.31
N ILE A 77 -3.05 2.46 15.34
CA ILE A 77 -3.17 1.98 13.96
C ILE A 77 -2.70 3.06 13.01
N ARG A 78 -2.05 2.69 11.91
CA ARG A 78 -1.61 3.62 10.87
C ARG A 78 -2.54 3.69 9.67
N GLY A 79 -3.42 2.73 9.51
CA GLY A 79 -4.40 2.66 8.43
C GLY A 79 -5.82 2.52 8.94
N GLY A 80 -6.80 2.86 8.08
CA GLY A 80 -8.21 2.63 8.33
C GLY A 80 -8.63 1.18 8.10
N ARG A 81 -9.95 0.98 7.97
CA ARG A 81 -10.56 -0.33 7.67
C ARG A 81 -11.15 -0.39 6.27
N GLU A 82 -11.10 0.72 5.56
CA GLU A 82 -11.77 0.91 4.28
C GLU A 82 -11.06 0.15 3.17
N VAL A 83 -11.84 -0.51 2.34
CA VAL A 83 -11.37 -1.29 1.19
C VAL A 83 -12.32 -1.09 0.02
N ASP A 84 -11.77 -1.10 -1.17
CA ASP A 84 -12.52 -1.11 -2.42
C ASP A 84 -12.86 -2.57 -2.80
N ASP A 85 -14.12 -2.84 -3.18
CA ASP A 85 -14.55 -4.16 -3.65
C ASP A 85 -14.01 -4.52 -5.05
N HIS A 86 -13.34 -3.58 -5.71
CA HIS A 86 -12.59 -3.78 -6.95
C HIS A 86 -11.08 -4.03 -6.74
N TYR A 87 -10.67 -4.42 -5.55
CA TYR A 87 -9.30 -4.89 -5.29
C TYR A 87 -9.19 -6.40 -5.58
N GLU A 88 -9.31 -6.78 -6.86
CA GLU A 88 -9.42 -8.18 -7.28
C GLU A 88 -8.24 -9.04 -6.82
N CYS A 89 -7.01 -8.50 -6.86
CA CYS A 89 -5.83 -9.22 -6.35
C CYS A 89 -5.90 -9.44 -4.83
N LEU A 90 -6.46 -8.50 -4.09
CA LEU A 90 -6.69 -8.63 -2.65
C LEU A 90 -7.75 -9.72 -2.38
N CYS A 91 -8.86 -9.66 -3.09
CA CYS A 91 -9.91 -10.68 -2.99
C CYS A 91 -9.37 -12.06 -3.35
N ASP A 92 -8.57 -12.18 -4.42
CA ASP A 92 -7.95 -13.44 -4.82
C ASP A 92 -6.98 -13.97 -3.76
N LEU A 93 -6.20 -13.12 -3.12
CA LEU A 93 -5.34 -13.50 -2.02
C LEU A 93 -6.17 -14.03 -0.84
N TYR A 94 -7.11 -13.22 -0.35
CA TYR A 94 -7.81 -13.50 0.90
C TYR A 94 -8.88 -14.58 0.82
N ARG A 95 -9.29 -15.01 -0.37
CA ARG A 95 -10.12 -16.23 -0.52
C ARG A 95 -9.37 -17.50 -0.13
N SER A 96 -8.04 -17.48 -0.11
CA SER A 96 -7.19 -18.62 0.24
C SER A 96 -6.56 -18.53 1.63
N ILE A 97 -6.69 -17.39 2.30
CA ILE A 97 -6.17 -17.20 3.65
C ILE A 97 -7.27 -17.52 4.67
N PRO A 98 -7.05 -18.50 5.58
CA PRO A 98 -8.05 -18.88 6.57
C PRO A 98 -8.39 -17.75 7.52
N SER A 99 -9.68 -17.65 7.89
CA SER A 99 -10.11 -16.82 9.00
C SER A 99 -9.45 -17.28 10.30
N ILE A 100 -9.15 -16.31 11.19
CA ILE A 100 -8.68 -16.61 12.53
C ILE A 100 -9.83 -16.95 13.48
N GLU A 101 -11.04 -16.44 13.21
CA GLU A 101 -12.18 -16.51 14.11
C GLU A 101 -13.17 -17.60 13.73
N VAL A 102 -13.32 -17.87 12.42
CA VAL A 102 -14.36 -18.77 11.91
C VAL A 102 -13.70 -19.96 11.22
N GLU A 103 -13.83 -21.13 11.85
CA GLU A 103 -13.29 -22.37 11.29
C GLU A 103 -13.94 -22.69 9.93
N GLY A 104 -13.11 -23.03 8.96
CA GLY A 104 -13.54 -23.38 7.60
C GLY A 104 -13.88 -22.19 6.71
N ALA A 105 -13.83 -20.97 7.21
CA ALA A 105 -14.01 -19.75 6.43
C ALA A 105 -12.66 -19.14 6.01
N SER A 106 -12.67 -18.34 4.94
CA SER A 106 -11.58 -17.47 4.57
C SER A 106 -11.78 -16.05 5.11
N VAL A 107 -10.72 -15.25 5.11
CA VAL A 107 -10.81 -13.82 5.41
C VAL A 107 -11.78 -13.11 4.46
N LEU A 108 -11.80 -13.53 3.18
CA LEU A 108 -12.73 -12.96 2.20
C LEU A 108 -14.19 -13.31 2.51
N ASP A 109 -14.46 -14.51 3.05
CA ASP A 109 -15.82 -14.90 3.44
C ASP A 109 -16.36 -14.01 4.56
N GLU A 110 -15.55 -13.76 5.60
CA GLU A 110 -15.92 -12.84 6.69
C GLU A 110 -16.14 -11.42 6.20
N PHE A 111 -15.26 -10.94 5.32
CA PHE A 111 -15.39 -9.62 4.70
C PHE A 111 -16.69 -9.50 3.89
N TYR A 112 -17.00 -10.53 3.09
CA TYR A 112 -18.24 -10.57 2.30
C TYR A 112 -19.48 -10.60 3.19
N TRP A 113 -19.52 -11.45 4.21
CA TRP A 113 -20.69 -11.57 5.12
C TRP A 113 -20.94 -10.25 5.85
N LEU A 114 -19.90 -9.66 6.43
CA LEU A 114 -20.02 -8.39 7.14
C LEU A 114 -20.64 -7.31 6.24
N ASN A 115 -20.09 -7.11 5.06
CA ASN A 115 -20.54 -6.03 4.17
C ASN A 115 -21.89 -6.31 3.49
N LYS A 116 -22.34 -7.55 3.49
CA LYS A 116 -23.67 -7.93 3.04
C LYS A 116 -24.72 -7.70 4.12
N ASP A 117 -24.41 -8.07 5.36
CA ASP A 117 -25.34 -8.01 6.48
C ASP A 117 -25.41 -6.60 7.10
N ASP A 118 -24.32 -5.87 7.05
CA ASP A 118 -24.21 -4.48 7.53
C ASP A 118 -23.55 -3.59 6.46
N PRO A 119 -24.30 -3.25 5.39
CA PRO A 119 -23.79 -2.37 4.35
C PRO A 119 -23.39 -1.01 4.92
N ASN A 120 -22.21 -0.54 4.50
CA ASN A 120 -21.74 0.75 4.98
C ASN A 120 -22.68 1.88 4.54
N PHE A 121 -23.05 2.69 5.51
CA PHE A 121 -23.79 3.94 5.29
C PHE A 121 -23.41 4.94 6.39
N SER A 122 -22.77 6.03 6.01
CA SER A 122 -22.45 7.11 6.92
C SER A 122 -22.45 8.45 6.20
N LEU A 123 -23.47 9.26 6.43
CA LEU A 123 -23.51 10.62 5.86
C LEU A 123 -22.26 11.40 6.30
N GLN A 124 -21.48 11.81 5.34
CA GLN A 124 -20.36 12.70 5.58
C GLN A 124 -20.86 14.07 5.99
N ARG A 125 -20.29 14.60 7.07
CA ARG A 125 -20.50 15.97 7.53
C ARG A 125 -19.16 16.66 7.60
N ALA A 126 -19.07 17.84 7.00
CA ALA A 126 -17.94 18.72 7.16
C ALA A 126 -18.34 20.02 7.82
N THR A 127 -17.41 20.62 8.52
CA THR A 127 -17.60 21.94 9.13
C THR A 127 -16.64 22.94 8.50
N VAL A 128 -17.07 24.16 8.35
CA VAL A 128 -16.29 25.32 7.95
C VAL A 128 -16.32 26.38 9.04
N GLU A 129 -15.46 27.37 8.97
CA GLU A 129 -15.48 28.53 9.88
C GLU A 129 -15.65 28.15 11.36
N GLN A 130 -14.84 27.22 11.83
CA GLN A 130 -14.81 26.78 13.24
C GLN A 130 -16.12 26.13 13.73
N GLY A 131 -16.72 25.28 12.90
CA GLY A 131 -17.82 24.41 13.31
C GLY A 131 -19.17 24.73 12.67
N GLN A 132 -19.24 25.65 11.71
CA GLN A 132 -20.45 25.83 10.93
C GLN A 132 -20.60 24.68 9.92
N ASP A 133 -21.85 24.26 9.66
CA ASP A 133 -22.13 23.22 8.68
C ASP A 133 -21.72 23.70 7.28
N ALA A 134 -20.91 22.91 6.59
CA ALA A 134 -20.46 23.19 5.22
C ALA A 134 -21.57 22.97 4.16
N GLY A 135 -22.78 22.58 4.56
CA GLY A 135 -23.88 22.30 3.63
C GLY A 135 -23.64 21.07 2.76
N THR A 136 -22.97 20.05 3.33
CA THR A 136 -22.69 18.79 2.64
C THR A 136 -23.99 18.03 2.41
N GLY A 137 -24.55 18.14 1.20
CA GLY A 137 -25.70 17.34 0.78
C GLY A 137 -25.26 16.06 0.05
N THR A 138 -26.23 15.18 -0.21
CA THR A 138 -26.02 13.97 -1.01
C THR A 138 -25.88 14.22 -2.51
N LEU A 139 -26.20 15.42 -2.97
CA LEU A 139 -26.07 15.82 -4.37
C LEU A 139 -24.86 16.74 -4.54
N PHE A 140 -24.08 16.49 -5.59
CA PHE A 140 -22.94 17.34 -5.91
C PHE A 140 -23.37 18.72 -6.42
N THR A 141 -22.72 19.77 -5.90
CA THR A 141 -22.96 21.17 -6.27
C THR A 141 -22.05 21.63 -7.42
N LEU A 142 -21.68 20.73 -8.33
CA LEU A 142 -20.85 21.06 -9.49
C LEU A 142 -21.60 21.96 -10.46
N SER A 143 -21.05 23.14 -10.74
CA SER A 143 -21.53 24.01 -11.82
C SER A 143 -21.28 23.36 -13.18
N LYS A 144 -21.94 23.89 -14.23
CA LYS A 144 -21.69 23.41 -15.60
C LYS A 144 -20.21 23.59 -16.02
N GLN A 145 -19.55 24.65 -15.54
CA GLN A 145 -18.14 24.89 -15.82
C GLN A 145 -17.27 23.85 -15.11
N ALA A 146 -17.50 23.61 -13.83
CA ALA A 146 -16.78 22.61 -13.07
C ALA A 146 -16.96 21.18 -13.61
N GLN A 147 -18.17 20.83 -14.08
CA GLN A 147 -18.43 19.56 -14.78
C GLN A 147 -17.62 19.43 -16.07
N LYS A 148 -17.51 20.52 -16.85
CA LYS A 148 -16.71 20.55 -18.08
C LYS A 148 -15.22 20.37 -17.78
N GLU A 149 -14.72 21.03 -16.74
CA GLU A 149 -13.32 20.91 -16.29
C GLU A 149 -13.00 19.49 -15.82
N LEU A 150 -13.86 18.88 -15.00
CA LEU A 150 -13.70 17.48 -14.56
C LEU A 150 -13.73 16.49 -15.73
N THR A 151 -14.63 16.70 -16.69
CA THR A 151 -14.67 15.92 -17.93
C THR A 151 -13.39 16.12 -18.74
N GLY A 152 -12.89 17.37 -18.82
CA GLY A 152 -11.63 17.71 -19.46
C GLY A 152 -10.44 16.97 -18.84
N LEU A 153 -10.35 16.96 -17.51
CA LEU A 153 -9.32 16.18 -16.79
C LEU A 153 -9.44 14.69 -17.14
N PHE A 154 -10.64 14.14 -17.09
CA PHE A 154 -10.87 12.71 -17.38
C PHE A 154 -10.38 12.31 -18.78
N LEU A 155 -10.62 13.17 -19.78
CA LEU A 155 -10.27 12.91 -21.19
C LEU A 155 -8.84 13.35 -21.56
N ALA A 156 -8.18 14.19 -20.76
CA ALA A 156 -6.84 14.71 -21.04
C ALA A 156 -5.82 13.58 -21.23
N THR A 157 -4.81 13.80 -22.04
CA THR A 157 -3.68 12.85 -22.12
C THR A 157 -2.75 13.00 -20.92
N ARG A 158 -1.97 11.97 -20.60
CA ARG A 158 -1.01 12.02 -19.49
C ARG A 158 0.02 13.13 -19.71
N GLU A 159 0.54 13.21 -20.93
CA GLU A 159 1.57 14.19 -21.33
C GLU A 159 1.08 15.64 -21.16
N SER A 160 -0.22 15.87 -21.38
CA SER A 160 -0.80 17.21 -21.23
C SER A 160 -0.94 17.67 -19.76
N LEU A 161 -0.83 16.75 -18.81
CA LEU A 161 -0.99 16.97 -17.38
C LEU A 161 0.30 16.78 -16.58
N GLU A 162 1.37 16.25 -17.19
CA GLU A 162 2.60 15.79 -16.53
C GLU A 162 3.22 16.84 -15.60
N ASN A 163 3.15 18.13 -15.99
CA ASN A 163 3.73 19.23 -15.21
C ASN A 163 2.67 20.21 -14.70
N LYS A 164 1.40 19.78 -14.62
CA LYS A 164 0.32 20.66 -14.14
C LYS A 164 -0.09 20.33 -12.72
N ARG A 165 -0.44 21.36 -11.98
CA ARG A 165 -1.11 21.26 -10.69
C ARG A 165 -2.63 21.26 -10.88
N ILE A 166 -3.34 20.80 -9.86
CA ILE A 166 -4.82 20.77 -9.88
C ILE A 166 -5.40 22.17 -10.07
N ASN A 167 -4.85 23.18 -9.38
CA ASN A 167 -5.27 24.58 -9.50
C ASN A 167 -4.95 25.27 -10.85
N GLU A 168 -4.21 24.59 -11.72
CA GLU A 168 -3.97 25.05 -13.10
C GLU A 168 -4.97 24.42 -14.10
N VAL A 169 -5.78 23.48 -13.63
CA VAL A 169 -6.77 22.76 -14.45
C VAL A 169 -8.19 23.13 -14.08
N PHE A 170 -8.44 23.48 -12.82
CA PHE A 170 -9.75 23.80 -12.30
C PHE A 170 -9.85 25.25 -11.86
N GLY A 171 -11.03 25.84 -12.05
CA GLY A 171 -11.37 27.18 -11.58
C GLY A 171 -12.02 27.21 -10.20
N GLU A 172 -12.26 28.44 -9.69
CA GLU A 172 -12.81 28.68 -8.36
C GLU A 172 -14.16 27.96 -8.11
N GLU A 173 -15.00 27.84 -9.14
CA GLU A 173 -16.31 27.16 -9.03
C GLU A 173 -16.16 25.66 -8.70
N PHE A 174 -15.10 25.02 -9.18
CA PHE A 174 -14.80 23.64 -8.84
C PHE A 174 -14.39 23.51 -7.37
N PHE A 175 -13.50 24.37 -6.91
CA PHE A 175 -13.01 24.35 -5.53
C PHE A 175 -14.07 24.73 -4.50
N ALA A 176 -15.05 25.54 -4.88
CA ALA A 176 -16.22 25.88 -4.05
C ALA A 176 -17.27 24.77 -3.97
N SER A 177 -17.14 23.69 -4.76
CA SER A 177 -18.11 22.60 -4.77
C SER A 177 -17.92 21.63 -3.61
N ASN A 178 -19.02 21.00 -3.17
CA ASN A 178 -18.93 19.90 -2.23
C ASN A 178 -18.24 18.65 -2.82
N PHE A 179 -18.23 18.50 -4.15
CA PHE A 179 -17.45 17.45 -4.82
C PHE A 179 -15.96 17.54 -4.46
N TRP A 180 -15.35 18.73 -4.62
CA TRP A 180 -13.96 18.93 -4.27
C TRP A 180 -13.72 18.66 -2.78
N MET A 181 -14.61 19.11 -1.91
CA MET A 181 -14.48 18.88 -0.47
C MET A 181 -14.48 17.39 -0.15
N TYR A 182 -15.39 16.59 -0.71
CA TYR A 182 -15.39 15.13 -0.52
C TYR A 182 -14.15 14.49 -1.11
N TRP A 183 -13.79 14.89 -2.34
CA TRP A 183 -12.65 14.34 -3.04
C TRP A 183 -11.34 14.55 -2.28
N ARG A 184 -11.07 15.80 -1.88
CA ARG A 184 -9.86 16.14 -1.13
C ARG A 184 -9.80 15.44 0.22
N THR A 185 -10.92 15.29 0.92
CA THR A 185 -10.99 14.63 2.22
C THR A 185 -10.77 13.12 2.09
N MET A 186 -11.41 12.49 1.11
CA MET A 186 -11.33 11.03 0.91
C MET A 186 -9.94 10.59 0.44
N PHE A 187 -9.32 11.35 -0.46
CA PHE A 187 -8.07 10.98 -1.12
C PHE A 187 -6.87 11.85 -0.73
N ALA A 188 -7.01 12.72 0.27
CA ALA A 188 -5.95 13.61 0.77
C ALA A 188 -5.32 14.48 -0.32
N PHE A 189 -6.12 15.00 -1.26
CA PHE A 189 -5.66 15.95 -2.28
C PHE A 189 -5.65 17.39 -1.78
N GLU A 190 -4.66 18.14 -2.24
CA GLU A 190 -4.58 19.59 -2.14
C GLU A 190 -4.51 20.22 -3.54
N GLU A 191 -4.89 21.49 -3.65
CA GLU A 191 -4.97 22.21 -4.94
C GLU A 191 -3.64 22.28 -5.69
N TRP A 192 -2.53 22.23 -4.97
CA TRP A 192 -1.17 22.29 -5.52
C TRP A 192 -0.61 20.92 -5.90
N HIS A 193 -1.34 19.81 -5.63
CA HIS A 193 -0.93 18.47 -6.03
C HIS A 193 -1.01 18.27 -7.55
N SER A 194 -0.43 17.19 -8.02
CA SER A 194 -0.37 16.82 -9.43
C SER A 194 -1.76 16.60 -10.04
N ALA A 195 -2.07 17.30 -11.12
CA ALA A 195 -3.27 17.07 -11.90
C ALA A 195 -3.27 15.70 -12.58
N LEU A 196 -2.10 15.18 -12.95
CA LEU A 196 -1.97 13.84 -13.49
C LEU A 196 -2.33 12.78 -12.45
N GLU A 197 -1.87 12.93 -11.22
CA GLU A 197 -2.21 12.02 -10.14
C GLU A 197 -3.72 12.04 -9.86
N MET A 198 -4.32 13.22 -9.75
CA MET A 198 -5.77 13.33 -9.61
C MET A 198 -6.53 12.64 -10.75
N LYS A 199 -6.09 12.80 -12.02
CA LYS A 199 -6.67 12.07 -13.14
C LYS A 199 -6.61 10.56 -12.95
N LEU A 200 -5.47 10.03 -12.52
CA LEU A 200 -5.32 8.59 -12.30
C LEU A 200 -6.26 8.08 -11.19
N TYR A 201 -6.44 8.85 -10.14
CA TYR A 201 -7.41 8.56 -9.08
C TYR A 201 -8.85 8.63 -9.59
N VAL A 202 -9.21 9.67 -10.36
CA VAL A 202 -10.56 9.77 -10.95
C VAL A 202 -10.85 8.55 -11.84
N HIS A 203 -9.89 8.11 -12.65
CA HIS A 203 -10.04 6.90 -13.45
C HIS A 203 -10.20 5.63 -12.60
N ARG A 204 -9.42 5.51 -11.53
CA ARG A 204 -9.43 4.34 -10.65
C ARG A 204 -10.72 4.25 -9.83
N PHE A 205 -11.22 5.38 -9.36
CA PHE A 205 -12.32 5.44 -8.39
C PHE A 205 -13.60 6.04 -8.95
N VAL A 206 -13.76 6.11 -10.28
CA VAL A 206 -14.96 6.68 -10.91
C VAL A 206 -16.26 6.03 -10.43
N HIS A 207 -16.23 4.73 -10.12
CA HIS A 207 -17.38 3.98 -9.61
C HIS A 207 -17.77 4.35 -8.17
N HIS A 208 -16.87 4.96 -7.40
CA HIS A 208 -17.16 5.44 -6.04
C HIS A 208 -17.74 6.84 -5.98
N ILE A 209 -17.66 7.63 -7.07
CA ILE A 209 -18.07 9.03 -7.06
C ILE A 209 -19.49 9.21 -6.52
N GLY A 210 -20.44 8.38 -6.96
CA GLY A 210 -21.82 8.45 -6.51
C GLY A 210 -22.04 8.16 -5.02
N GLY A 211 -21.15 7.39 -4.40
CA GLY A 211 -21.21 7.02 -2.98
C GLY A 211 -20.29 7.85 -2.07
N MET A 212 -19.61 8.87 -2.60
CA MET A 212 -18.73 9.71 -1.77
C MET A 212 -19.45 10.42 -0.62
N PRO A 213 -20.68 10.93 -0.78
CA PRO A 213 -21.36 11.63 0.31
C PRO A 213 -21.79 10.75 1.47
N ASP A 214 -21.95 9.45 1.28
CA ASP A 214 -22.49 8.52 2.29
C ASP A 214 -21.66 7.25 2.50
N PHE A 215 -20.52 7.14 1.86
CA PHE A 215 -19.64 5.95 1.90
C PHE A 215 -20.28 4.64 1.43
N ALA A 216 -21.44 4.68 0.76
CA ALA A 216 -22.20 3.49 0.37
C ALA A 216 -21.39 2.48 -0.49
N ASN A 217 -20.39 2.96 -1.22
CA ASN A 217 -19.54 2.13 -2.09
C ASN A 217 -18.23 1.70 -1.43
N VAL A 218 -17.97 2.11 -0.20
CA VAL A 218 -16.77 1.73 0.56
C VAL A 218 -17.08 0.54 1.42
N ARG A 219 -16.18 -0.44 1.48
CA ARG A 219 -16.30 -1.66 2.30
C ARG A 219 -15.40 -1.56 3.52
N PHE A 220 -15.75 -2.28 4.57
CA PHE A 220 -14.98 -2.35 5.81
C PHE A 220 -14.61 -3.77 6.19
N PHE A 221 -13.46 -3.92 6.82
CA PHE A 221 -13.19 -5.08 7.64
C PHE A 221 -13.79 -4.92 9.04
N LYS A 222 -13.97 -6.05 9.74
CA LYS A 222 -14.49 -6.09 11.11
C LYS A 222 -13.60 -5.34 12.10
N TYR A 223 -12.30 -5.52 11.96
CA TYR A 223 -11.27 -4.87 12.76
C TYR A 223 -10.42 -3.94 11.90
N ASN A 224 -9.39 -3.34 12.51
CA ASN A 224 -8.38 -2.61 11.75
C ASN A 224 -7.65 -3.55 10.75
N GLN A 225 -6.85 -2.97 9.88
CA GLN A 225 -6.19 -3.72 8.81
C GLN A 225 -5.14 -4.72 9.32
N TYR A 226 -4.55 -4.47 10.50
CA TYR A 226 -3.60 -5.41 11.09
C TYR A 226 -4.28 -6.73 11.46
N GLU A 227 -5.32 -6.68 12.31
CA GLU A 227 -6.03 -7.89 12.76
C GLU A 227 -6.80 -8.56 11.63
N SER A 228 -7.36 -7.78 10.70
CA SER A 228 -8.21 -8.34 9.65
C SER A 228 -7.43 -8.88 8.45
N MET A 229 -6.26 -8.33 8.16
CA MET A 229 -5.50 -8.65 6.96
C MET A 229 -4.11 -9.18 7.25
N VAL A 230 -3.33 -8.43 8.04
CA VAL A 230 -1.90 -8.74 8.25
C VAL A 230 -1.75 -10.00 9.08
N LEU A 231 -2.43 -10.08 10.20
CA LEU A 231 -2.29 -11.18 11.15
C LEU A 231 -2.73 -12.54 10.59
N PRO A 232 -3.86 -12.68 9.88
CA PRO A 232 -4.22 -13.94 9.23
C PRO A 232 -3.19 -14.39 8.19
N LEU A 233 -2.75 -13.47 7.33
CA LEU A 233 -1.75 -13.75 6.30
C LEU A 233 -0.39 -14.14 6.92
N TYR A 234 0.04 -13.43 7.96
CA TYR A 234 1.27 -13.74 8.69
C TYR A 234 1.22 -15.15 9.31
N ARG A 235 0.12 -15.50 9.98
CA ARG A 235 -0.06 -16.84 10.56
C ARG A 235 -0.03 -17.92 9.50
N TRP A 236 -0.76 -17.71 8.40
CA TRP A 236 -0.75 -18.66 7.29
C TRP A 236 0.64 -18.86 6.70
N LEU A 237 1.41 -17.79 6.51
CA LEU A 237 2.80 -17.89 6.01
C LEU A 237 3.72 -18.64 6.98
N LEU A 238 3.57 -18.44 8.29
CA LEU A 238 4.30 -19.23 9.30
C LEU A 238 3.93 -20.72 9.20
N ASP A 239 2.65 -21.05 9.04
CA ASP A 239 2.18 -22.44 8.89
C ASP A 239 2.71 -23.08 7.60
N GLN A 240 2.98 -22.28 6.57
CA GLN A 240 3.67 -22.72 5.35
C GLN A 240 5.20 -22.87 5.51
N GLY A 241 5.76 -22.52 6.65
CA GLY A 241 7.20 -22.64 6.94
C GLY A 241 8.03 -21.40 6.58
N VAL A 242 7.40 -20.27 6.23
CA VAL A 242 8.12 -19.01 5.93
C VAL A 242 8.85 -18.51 7.17
N THR A 243 10.11 -18.11 6.99
CA THR A 243 10.91 -17.53 8.05
C THR A 243 10.78 -16.01 8.07
N PHE A 244 10.40 -15.45 9.22
CA PHE A 244 10.44 -14.01 9.47
C PHE A 244 11.61 -13.67 10.39
N GLN A 245 12.43 -12.71 9.97
CA GLN A 245 13.52 -12.16 10.79
C GLN A 245 13.21 -10.71 11.10
N PHE A 246 12.66 -10.48 12.28
CA PHE A 246 12.38 -9.14 12.81
C PHE A 246 13.65 -8.48 13.38
N ASP A 247 13.55 -7.20 13.72
CA ASP A 247 14.67 -6.37 14.20
C ASP A 247 15.88 -6.40 13.22
N THR A 248 15.60 -6.58 11.92
CA THR A 248 16.60 -6.79 10.88
C THR A 248 16.50 -5.69 9.84
N GLU A 249 17.36 -4.70 9.95
CA GLU A 249 17.49 -3.59 9.00
C GLU A 249 18.43 -3.98 7.87
N VAL A 250 17.90 -4.16 6.65
CA VAL A 250 18.73 -4.35 5.45
C VAL A 250 19.39 -3.02 5.10
N THR A 251 20.70 -3.01 5.14
CA THR A 251 21.51 -1.81 4.91
C THR A 251 22.03 -1.69 3.49
N ASP A 252 22.24 -2.80 2.79
CA ASP A 252 22.69 -2.80 1.41
C ASP A 252 22.38 -4.14 0.71
N ILE A 253 22.39 -4.12 -0.63
CA ILE A 253 22.31 -5.30 -1.50
C ILE A 253 23.39 -5.17 -2.56
N ASP A 254 24.26 -6.18 -2.67
CA ASP A 254 25.28 -6.21 -3.71
C ASP A 254 24.76 -6.87 -4.99
N PHE A 255 25.32 -6.44 -6.13
CA PHE A 255 24.93 -6.91 -7.44
C PHE A 255 26.14 -7.21 -8.32
N ALA A 256 26.03 -8.28 -9.09
CA ALA A 256 26.79 -8.46 -10.32
C ALA A 256 25.99 -7.83 -11.47
N ILE A 257 26.53 -6.76 -12.04
CA ILE A 257 25.88 -5.98 -13.09
C ILE A 257 26.63 -6.15 -14.40
N THR A 258 25.90 -6.59 -15.44
CA THR A 258 26.39 -6.65 -16.82
C THR A 258 25.39 -5.89 -17.72
N ALA A 259 25.71 -5.73 -19.00
CA ALA A 259 24.82 -5.05 -19.94
C ALA A 259 23.41 -5.74 -20.03
N ASP A 260 23.37 -7.05 -19.87
CA ASP A 260 22.16 -7.84 -20.11
C ASP A 260 21.53 -8.41 -18.84
N ARG A 261 22.24 -8.33 -17.70
CA ARG A 261 21.80 -8.99 -16.47
C ARG A 261 22.21 -8.17 -15.23
N LYS A 262 21.29 -8.13 -14.27
CA LYS A 262 21.53 -7.67 -12.91
C LYS A 262 21.15 -8.79 -11.96
N GLN A 263 22.09 -9.23 -11.16
CA GLN A 263 21.88 -10.31 -10.20
C GLN A 263 22.33 -9.83 -8.82
N ALA A 264 21.45 -9.96 -7.82
CA ALA A 264 21.84 -9.76 -6.43
C ALA A 264 22.81 -10.87 -6.01
N THR A 265 23.92 -10.49 -5.35
CA THR A 265 24.99 -11.39 -4.92
C THR A 265 25.16 -11.47 -3.41
N ALA A 266 24.70 -10.45 -2.68
CA ALA A 266 24.65 -10.48 -1.23
C ALA A 266 23.59 -9.53 -0.69
N ILE A 267 23.04 -9.82 0.49
CA ILE A 267 22.23 -8.91 1.30
C ILE A 267 22.97 -8.65 2.60
N HIS A 268 23.11 -7.38 2.97
CA HIS A 268 23.72 -6.94 4.22
C HIS A 268 22.67 -6.35 5.15
N TRP A 269 22.76 -6.66 6.43
CA TRP A 269 21.83 -6.13 7.44
C TRP A 269 22.51 -5.85 8.79
N ILE A 270 21.80 -5.10 9.61
CA ILE A 270 22.07 -4.99 11.04
C ILE A 270 20.87 -5.60 11.77
N ARG A 271 21.14 -6.56 12.63
CA ARG A 271 20.13 -7.19 13.47
C ARG A 271 20.53 -7.07 14.93
N GLU A 272 19.69 -6.43 15.73
CA GLU A 272 19.98 -6.20 17.17
C GLU A 272 21.39 -5.56 17.40
N GLY A 273 21.80 -4.68 16.50
CA GLY A 273 23.11 -4.02 16.54
C GLY A 273 24.29 -4.85 16.01
N VAL A 274 24.04 -6.08 15.56
CA VAL A 274 25.08 -6.97 15.00
C VAL A 274 25.00 -6.92 13.47
N VAL A 275 26.14 -6.66 12.84
CA VAL A 275 26.28 -6.71 11.38
C VAL A 275 26.21 -8.16 10.93
N GLY A 276 25.38 -8.43 9.92
CA GLY A 276 25.20 -9.73 9.30
C GLY A 276 24.95 -9.61 7.80
N GLY A 277 24.79 -10.74 7.15
CA GLY A 277 24.49 -10.80 5.73
C GLY A 277 24.34 -12.23 5.24
N VAL A 278 23.98 -12.36 3.97
CA VAL A 278 23.89 -13.62 3.26
C VAL A 278 24.46 -13.47 1.86
N GLU A 279 25.29 -14.42 1.45
CA GLU A 279 25.74 -14.55 0.07
C GLU A 279 24.63 -15.22 -0.77
N LEU A 280 24.41 -14.72 -1.97
CA LEU A 280 23.36 -15.16 -2.87
C LEU A 280 23.94 -15.80 -4.13
N GLY A 281 23.29 -16.89 -4.56
CA GLY A 281 23.59 -17.59 -5.80
C GLY A 281 22.59 -17.26 -6.93
N GLU A 282 22.73 -17.96 -8.04
CA GLU A 282 21.88 -17.77 -9.23
C GLU A 282 20.41 -18.16 -9.02
N ASN A 283 20.13 -18.98 -8.01
CA ASN A 283 18.80 -19.47 -7.69
C ASN A 283 18.09 -18.63 -6.62
N ASP A 284 18.78 -17.64 -6.07
CA ASP A 284 18.19 -16.78 -5.05
C ASP A 284 17.44 -15.61 -5.70
N LEU A 285 16.20 -15.43 -5.28
CA LEU A 285 15.34 -14.31 -5.68
C LEU A 285 15.35 -13.26 -4.57
N VAL A 286 15.51 -12.00 -4.94
CA VAL A 286 15.42 -10.88 -3.98
C VAL A 286 14.29 -9.95 -4.40
N LEU A 287 13.36 -9.71 -3.49
CA LEU A 287 12.24 -8.78 -3.65
C LEU A 287 12.32 -7.71 -2.55
N ALA A 288 12.55 -6.47 -2.94
CA ALA A 288 12.58 -5.34 -2.01
C ALA A 288 11.28 -4.53 -2.13
N THR A 289 10.49 -4.53 -1.06
CA THR A 289 9.26 -3.75 -0.95
C THR A 289 9.42 -2.75 0.18
N ILE A 290 10.26 -1.77 -0.06
CA ILE A 290 10.66 -0.77 0.91
C ILE A 290 10.01 0.57 0.59
N GLY A 291 9.82 1.37 1.65
CA GLY A 291 9.27 2.71 1.56
C GLY A 291 7.76 2.76 1.79
N SER A 292 7.39 3.61 2.72
CA SER A 292 6.00 3.92 3.05
C SER A 292 5.93 5.37 3.49
N LEU A 293 4.83 6.05 3.17
CA LEU A 293 4.56 7.39 3.68
C LEU A 293 4.50 7.45 5.22
N THR A 294 4.25 6.30 5.86
CA THR A 294 4.13 6.20 7.32
C THR A 294 5.41 5.70 7.99
N GLU A 295 6.50 5.49 7.26
CA GLU A 295 7.72 4.91 7.81
C GLU A 295 8.35 5.76 8.93
N ASN A 296 8.32 7.09 8.77
CA ASN A 296 8.82 8.06 9.76
C ASN A 296 7.73 8.55 10.71
N SER A 297 6.59 7.87 10.81
CA SER A 297 5.54 8.27 11.74
C SER A 297 6.03 8.14 13.17
N ASP A 298 5.91 9.20 13.95
CA ASP A 298 6.04 9.17 15.40
C ASP A 298 4.64 9.12 16.02
N ASN A 299 4.49 8.28 17.02
CA ASN A 299 3.27 8.20 17.79
C ASN A 299 3.46 8.98 19.09
N GLY A 300 2.78 10.11 19.22
CA GLY A 300 2.66 10.79 20.50
C GLY A 300 2.01 9.91 21.57
N ASP A 301 1.81 10.45 22.74
CA ASP A 301 1.02 9.86 23.80
C ASP A 301 0.05 10.90 24.38
N GLN A 302 -0.70 10.56 25.43
CA GLN A 302 -1.68 11.47 26.03
C GLN A 302 -1.07 12.75 26.66
N HIS A 303 0.24 12.80 26.80
CA HIS A 303 0.97 13.91 27.45
C HIS A 303 1.98 14.57 26.52
N THR A 304 2.34 13.91 25.42
CA THR A 304 3.40 14.34 24.52
C THR A 304 2.90 14.27 23.07
N ALA A 305 2.86 15.41 22.40
CA ALA A 305 2.52 15.44 20.98
C ALA A 305 3.58 14.70 20.15
N ALA A 306 3.15 14.02 19.10
CA ALA A 306 4.06 13.43 18.11
C ALA A 306 4.98 14.51 17.54
N LYS A 307 6.23 14.15 17.30
CA LYS A 307 7.20 15.02 16.62
C LYS A 307 7.14 14.78 15.14
N LEU A 308 7.08 15.84 14.36
CA LEU A 308 7.22 15.76 12.92
C LEU A 308 8.69 15.45 12.59
N ASP A 309 8.94 14.28 11.99
CA ASP A 309 10.24 13.95 11.43
C ASP A 309 10.31 14.48 9.97
N GLU A 310 11.23 15.37 9.74
CA GLU A 310 11.47 15.99 8.43
C GLU A 310 12.65 15.34 7.67
N GLY A 311 13.23 14.29 8.25
CA GLY A 311 14.33 13.55 7.65
C GLY A 311 13.87 12.49 6.64
N PRO A 312 14.77 11.98 5.80
CA PRO A 312 14.47 10.84 4.94
C PRO A 312 14.31 9.58 5.78
N ALA A 313 13.33 8.76 5.43
CA ALA A 313 13.14 7.46 6.05
C ALA A 313 14.30 6.51 5.69
N PRO A 314 14.65 5.54 6.55
CA PRO A 314 15.73 4.57 6.29
C PRO A 314 15.58 3.79 4.98
N ALA A 315 14.37 3.50 4.55
CA ALA A 315 14.11 2.85 3.26
C ALA A 315 14.59 3.69 2.06
N TRP A 316 14.51 5.01 2.14
CA TRP A 316 15.04 5.91 1.10
C TRP A 316 16.56 5.85 1.02
N ASP A 317 17.24 5.67 2.14
CA ASP A 317 18.70 5.53 2.17
C ASP A 317 19.14 4.22 1.51
N LEU A 318 18.42 3.13 1.73
CA LEU A 318 18.67 1.89 1.01
C LEU A 318 18.45 2.08 -0.49
N TRP A 319 17.34 2.67 -0.91
CA TRP A 319 17.08 2.91 -2.33
C TRP A 319 18.14 3.82 -2.98
N ARG A 320 18.61 4.88 -2.30
CA ARG A 320 19.71 5.72 -2.78
C ARG A 320 21.00 4.93 -3.00
N ARG A 321 21.34 4.02 -2.06
CA ARG A 321 22.51 3.14 -2.23
C ARG A 321 22.38 2.25 -3.44
N LEU A 322 21.20 1.65 -3.64
CA LEU A 322 20.94 0.81 -4.82
C LEU A 322 21.01 1.62 -6.11
N ALA A 323 20.37 2.78 -6.17
CA ALA A 323 20.37 3.66 -7.34
C ALA A 323 21.79 4.19 -7.69
N ALA A 324 22.66 4.37 -6.69
CA ALA A 324 24.05 4.73 -6.90
C ALA A 324 24.87 3.60 -7.57
N LYS A 325 24.46 2.34 -7.46
CA LYS A 325 25.13 1.19 -8.10
C LYS A 325 24.79 1.10 -9.60
N ASP A 326 23.52 1.41 -9.95
CA ASP A 326 23.07 1.43 -11.35
C ASP A 326 21.82 2.32 -11.48
N PRO A 327 21.77 3.28 -12.44
CA PRO A 327 20.64 4.19 -12.61
C PRO A 327 19.31 3.49 -12.91
N SER A 328 19.33 2.25 -13.38
CA SER A 328 18.11 1.49 -13.66
C SER A 328 17.39 1.00 -12.39
N PHE A 329 18.00 1.13 -11.22
CA PHE A 329 17.33 0.91 -9.93
C PHE A 329 16.44 2.08 -9.51
N GLY A 330 16.32 3.10 -10.35
CA GLY A 330 15.37 4.19 -10.21
C GLY A 330 15.99 5.50 -9.72
N HIS A 331 15.11 6.45 -9.42
CA HIS A 331 15.47 7.83 -9.08
C HIS A 331 14.84 8.23 -7.74
N PRO A 332 15.38 7.78 -6.60
CA PRO A 332 14.79 8.02 -5.27
C PRO A 332 14.63 9.51 -4.95
N ASP A 333 15.49 10.39 -5.47
CA ASP A 333 15.41 11.82 -5.20
C ASP A 333 14.17 12.50 -5.80
N VAL A 334 13.56 11.90 -6.83
CA VAL A 334 12.26 12.39 -7.35
C VAL A 334 11.18 12.33 -6.26
N PHE A 335 11.26 11.35 -5.37
CA PHE A 335 10.29 11.15 -4.29
C PHE A 335 10.77 11.75 -2.95
N GLY A 336 12.08 11.76 -2.70
CA GLY A 336 12.65 12.10 -1.40
C GLY A 336 13.25 13.49 -1.29
N ALA A 337 13.39 14.27 -2.40
CA ALA A 337 14.02 15.59 -2.35
C ALA A 337 13.11 16.71 -1.81
N HIS A 338 11.78 16.49 -1.83
CA HIS A 338 10.78 17.52 -1.51
C HIS A 338 9.86 17.05 -0.35
N ILE A 339 10.44 16.49 0.71
CA ILE A 339 9.70 15.96 1.87
C ILE A 339 8.77 17.02 2.48
N GLN A 340 9.20 18.28 2.51
CA GLN A 340 8.40 19.39 3.03
C GLN A 340 7.10 19.63 2.24
N GLU A 341 7.04 19.21 0.98
CA GLU A 341 5.87 19.33 0.12
C GLU A 341 4.95 18.11 0.18
N SER A 342 5.35 17.02 0.85
CA SER A 342 4.60 15.76 0.95
C SER A 342 3.88 15.58 2.29
N LYS A 343 3.71 16.64 3.08
CA LYS A 343 3.04 16.56 4.39
C LYS A 343 1.57 16.24 4.20
N SER A 344 1.11 15.18 4.85
CA SER A 344 -0.29 14.92 5.08
C SER A 344 -0.57 14.93 6.58
N LEU A 345 -1.62 15.63 6.98
CA LEU A 345 -2.05 15.78 8.37
C LEU A 345 -3.26 14.91 8.62
#